data_36a9419ef0a19f252dea9578857c6c0b
#
_entry.id   36a9419ef0a19f252dea9578857c6c0b
#
_cell.length_a   1.000
_cell.length_b   1.000
_cell.length_c   1.000
_cell.angle_alpha   90.00
_cell.angle_beta   90.00
_cell.angle_gamma   90.00
#
_symmetry.space_group_name_H-M   'P 1'
#
loop_
_entity.id
_entity.type
_entity.pdbx_description
1 polymer ?
#
loop_
_entity_poly.entity_id
_entity_poly.type
_entity_poly.pdbx_seq_one_letter_code
_entity_poly.pdbx_strand_id
1 'polypeptide(L)'
;MSTNSTKRIEEIDRRLEELPKGTLTYKKINGKEQPYIQRTIDGKSVSYYVKLSERERVLMELEERTKLLEEKKHLTAYAEELKGILKRNPYLSAHVVIGYQDFGDFTCGQQFYVDKTHFITEWIREGTKITLITRPRRFGKTTLLSTVRMFFDPRYAEHPEYFDKLRVWQDERSRSMFGSTPVISTSFGSCKGIDYKQSIRGMMGQLGTMYGHHEYLLDSPRLTDKDKELFEKTRWGLVYHETCYI
;
A
#
# COMPACT_ATOMS: atom_id res chain seq x y z
N MET A 1 7.30 -16.97 -12.22
CA MET A 1 7.73 -16.29 -10.96
C MET A 1 7.81 -14.82 -11.25
N SER A 2 7.11 -14.02 -10.51
CA SER A 2 6.94 -12.59 -10.79
C SER A 2 8.27 -11.85 -10.68
N THR A 3 8.65 -11.22 -11.77
CA THR A 3 9.86 -10.41 -11.94
C THR A 3 10.06 -9.33 -10.86
N ASN A 4 9.00 -8.86 -10.20
CA ASN A 4 9.10 -7.75 -9.24
C ASN A 4 9.57 -8.15 -7.84
N SER A 5 9.09 -9.29 -7.30
CA SER A 5 9.57 -9.74 -5.95
C SER A 5 11.00 -10.21 -6.00
N THR A 6 11.34 -10.96 -7.05
CA THR A 6 12.71 -11.40 -7.27
C THR A 6 13.63 -10.19 -7.43
N LYS A 7 13.25 -9.23 -8.26
CA LYS A 7 13.98 -7.97 -8.41
C LYS A 7 14.10 -7.20 -7.09
N ARG A 8 13.01 -7.12 -6.31
CA ARG A 8 13.04 -6.41 -5.03
C ARG A 8 13.93 -7.10 -4.01
N ILE A 9 13.92 -8.44 -3.96
CA ILE A 9 14.84 -9.22 -3.11
C ILE A 9 16.29 -9.02 -3.56
N GLU A 10 16.55 -9.03 -4.86
CA GLU A 10 17.88 -8.77 -5.42
C GLU A 10 18.38 -7.33 -5.12
N GLU A 11 17.49 -6.34 -5.19
CA GLU A 11 17.80 -4.96 -4.79
C GLU A 11 18.14 -4.88 -3.30
N ILE A 12 17.33 -5.55 -2.45
CA ILE A 12 17.59 -5.62 -1.01
C ILE A 12 18.93 -6.30 -0.75
N ASP A 13 19.23 -7.41 -1.42
CA ASP A 13 20.48 -8.13 -1.25
C ASP A 13 21.68 -7.27 -1.63
N ARG A 14 21.63 -6.61 -2.77
CA ARG A 14 22.67 -5.66 -3.20
C ARG A 14 22.88 -4.56 -2.14
N ARG A 15 21.78 -3.98 -1.64
CA ARG A 15 21.87 -2.94 -0.62
C ARG A 15 22.41 -3.46 0.72
N LEU A 16 22.04 -4.69 1.11
CA LEU A 16 22.57 -5.35 2.29
C LEU A 16 24.06 -5.67 2.23
N GLU A 17 24.64 -5.83 1.05
CA GLU A 17 26.09 -5.99 0.86
C GLU A 17 26.86 -4.71 1.13
N GLU A 18 26.29 -3.56 0.79
CA GLU A 18 26.87 -2.24 1.00
C GLU A 18 26.81 -1.78 2.48
N LEU A 19 25.81 -2.23 3.22
CA LEU A 19 25.55 -1.79 4.58
C LEU A 19 26.41 -2.53 5.61
N PRO A 20 26.87 -1.85 6.68
CA PRO A 20 27.70 -2.46 7.71
C PRO A 20 26.98 -3.62 8.39
N LYS A 21 27.71 -4.70 8.68
CA LYS A 21 27.20 -5.89 9.38
C LYS A 21 27.64 -5.83 10.85
N GLY A 22 26.72 -6.05 11.76
CA GLY A 22 27.01 -6.11 13.20
C GLY A 22 26.08 -5.26 14.04
N THR A 23 26.44 -5.09 15.29
CA THR A 23 25.71 -4.29 16.28
C THR A 23 26.60 -3.19 16.81
N LEU A 24 26.08 -1.97 16.93
CA LEU A 24 26.81 -0.87 17.55
C LEU A 24 26.87 -1.09 19.06
N THR A 25 28.09 -1.14 19.60
CA THR A 25 28.35 -1.31 21.03
C THR A 25 29.30 -0.20 21.51
N TYR A 26 29.34 0.02 22.83
CA TYR A 26 30.20 1.02 23.40
C TYR A 26 31.22 0.36 24.36
N LYS A 27 32.48 0.73 24.21
CA LYS A 27 33.55 0.26 25.09
C LYS A 27 34.14 1.46 25.82
N LYS A 28 34.37 1.31 27.14
CA LYS A 28 34.99 2.35 27.96
C LYS A 28 36.50 2.20 27.87
N ILE A 29 37.18 3.14 27.23
CA ILE A 29 38.65 3.19 27.11
C ILE A 29 39.13 4.52 27.66
N ASN A 30 40.04 4.46 28.61
CA ASN A 30 40.58 5.66 29.30
C ASN A 30 39.48 6.59 29.83
N GLY A 31 38.42 6.00 30.44
CA GLY A 31 37.30 6.75 31.01
C GLY A 31 36.29 7.33 30.01
N LYS A 32 36.53 7.21 28.72
CA LYS A 32 35.62 7.70 27.64
C LYS A 32 34.93 6.55 26.92
N GLU A 33 33.66 6.69 26.66
CA GLU A 33 32.90 5.73 25.87
C GLU A 33 33.22 5.91 24.38
N GLN A 34 33.62 4.81 23.73
CA GLN A 34 33.95 4.79 22.31
C GLN A 34 33.06 3.79 21.58
N PRO A 35 32.52 4.15 20.40
CA PRO A 35 31.63 3.29 19.62
C PRO A 35 32.42 2.24 18.82
N TYR A 36 31.92 1.03 18.82
CA TYR A 36 32.43 -0.11 18.05
C TYR A 36 31.29 -0.85 17.35
N ILE A 37 31.55 -1.32 16.12
CA ILE A 37 30.70 -2.33 15.49
C ILE A 37 31.20 -3.70 15.91
N GLN A 38 30.36 -4.47 16.55
CA GLN A 38 30.65 -5.85 16.95
C GLN A 38 29.96 -6.82 16.03
N ARG A 39 30.69 -7.79 15.49
CA ARG A 39 30.16 -8.88 14.68
C ARG A 39 30.88 -10.19 14.97
N THR A 40 30.18 -11.30 14.72
CA THR A 40 30.78 -12.64 14.83
C THR A 40 31.28 -13.08 13.45
N ILE A 41 32.56 -13.45 13.38
CA ILE A 41 33.22 -14.00 12.19
C ILE A 41 33.85 -15.32 12.62
N ASP A 42 33.50 -16.41 11.94
CA ASP A 42 34.01 -17.75 12.22
C ASP A 42 33.91 -18.15 13.71
N GLY A 43 32.77 -17.81 14.34
CA GLY A 43 32.51 -18.09 15.76
C GLY A 43 33.25 -17.18 16.73
N LYS A 44 34.06 -16.24 16.28
CA LYS A 44 34.79 -15.28 17.12
C LYS A 44 34.16 -13.89 17.04
N SER A 45 33.99 -13.24 18.18
CA SER A 45 33.50 -11.87 18.25
C SER A 45 34.63 -10.89 17.91
N VAL A 46 34.43 -10.11 16.84
CA VAL A 46 35.37 -9.09 16.37
C VAL A 46 34.71 -7.72 16.50
N SER A 47 35.49 -6.74 16.94
CA SER A 47 34.99 -5.37 17.12
C SER A 47 35.84 -4.39 16.34
N TYR A 48 35.20 -3.51 15.59
CA TYR A 48 35.83 -2.46 14.80
C TYR A 48 35.48 -1.10 15.37
N TYR A 49 36.48 -0.27 15.59
CA TYR A 49 36.28 1.09 16.08
C TYR A 49 35.55 1.95 15.02
N VAL A 50 34.59 2.74 15.47
CA VAL A 50 33.87 3.73 14.66
C VAL A 50 34.29 5.12 15.11
N LYS A 51 34.69 5.98 14.15
CA LYS A 51 35.00 7.38 14.50
C LYS A 51 33.74 8.08 15.03
N LEU A 52 33.91 8.90 16.05
CA LEU A 52 32.79 9.63 16.64
C LEU A 52 31.99 10.48 15.63
N SER A 53 32.69 11.06 14.64
CA SER A 53 32.08 11.81 13.55
C SER A 53 31.22 10.97 12.59
N GLU A 54 31.43 9.65 12.56
CA GLU A 54 30.70 8.72 11.67
C GLU A 54 29.61 7.94 12.41
N ARG A 55 29.50 8.12 13.73
CA ARG A 55 28.60 7.35 14.59
C ARG A 55 27.14 7.41 14.14
N GLU A 56 26.63 8.61 13.87
CA GLU A 56 25.23 8.79 13.47
C GLU A 56 24.95 8.14 12.13
N ARG A 57 25.85 8.29 11.17
CA ARG A 57 25.73 7.62 9.86
C ARG A 57 25.69 6.11 10.03
N VAL A 58 26.62 5.54 10.78
CA VAL A 58 26.69 4.09 11.03
C VAL A 58 25.44 3.58 11.74
N LEU A 59 24.89 4.35 12.68
CA LEU A 59 23.64 3.99 13.35
C LEU A 59 22.48 3.92 12.35
N MET A 60 22.33 4.92 11.51
CA MET A 60 21.29 4.96 10.47
C MET A 60 21.44 3.81 9.48
N GLU A 61 22.67 3.50 9.06
CA GLU A 61 22.97 2.39 8.15
C GLU A 61 22.62 1.02 8.77
N LEU A 62 22.86 0.84 10.07
CA LEU A 62 22.48 -0.38 10.81
C LEU A 62 20.96 -0.49 10.99
N GLU A 63 20.27 0.62 11.24
CA GLU A 63 18.81 0.65 11.31
C GLU A 63 18.19 0.34 9.92
N GLU A 64 18.73 0.93 8.86
CA GLU A 64 18.32 0.62 7.47
C GLU A 64 18.50 -0.87 7.19
N ARG A 65 19.66 -1.42 7.55
CA ARG A 65 19.94 -2.85 7.41
C ARG A 65 18.91 -3.72 8.12
N THR A 66 18.55 -3.38 9.34
CA THR A 66 17.55 -4.13 10.13
C THR A 66 16.20 -4.13 9.44
N LYS A 67 15.75 -2.95 8.97
CA LYS A 67 14.49 -2.81 8.22
C LYS A 67 14.48 -3.63 6.92
N LEU A 68 15.59 -3.63 6.19
CA LEU A 68 15.73 -4.39 4.95
C LEU A 68 15.73 -5.90 5.21
N LEU A 69 16.34 -6.36 6.29
CA LEU A 69 16.31 -7.78 6.69
C LEU A 69 14.91 -8.24 7.06
N GLU A 70 14.16 -7.44 7.80
CA GLU A 70 12.75 -7.71 8.11
C GLU A 70 11.91 -7.75 6.85
N GLU A 71 12.09 -6.76 5.96
CA GLU A 71 11.39 -6.72 4.68
C GLU A 71 11.69 -7.97 3.84
N LYS A 72 12.96 -8.36 3.73
CA LYS A 72 13.37 -9.58 3.02
C LYS A 72 12.73 -10.83 3.62
N LYS A 73 12.76 -10.96 4.95
CA LYS A 73 12.15 -12.08 5.66
C LYS A 73 10.65 -12.20 5.35
N HIS A 74 9.92 -11.09 5.38
CA HIS A 74 8.49 -11.07 5.05
C HIS A 74 8.23 -11.44 3.59
N LEU A 75 9.02 -10.91 2.66
CA LEU A 75 8.91 -11.24 1.23
C LEU A 75 9.17 -12.71 0.96
N THR A 76 10.19 -13.27 1.60
CA THR A 76 10.56 -14.68 1.43
C THR A 76 9.49 -15.60 2.02
N ALA A 77 9.01 -15.32 3.23
CA ALA A 77 7.94 -16.11 3.86
C ALA A 77 6.65 -16.10 3.02
N TYR A 78 6.27 -14.94 2.51
CA TYR A 78 5.12 -14.81 1.62
C TYR A 78 5.29 -15.58 0.31
N ALA A 79 6.48 -15.55 -0.29
CA ALA A 79 6.79 -16.30 -1.50
C ALA A 79 6.71 -17.82 -1.28
N GLU A 80 7.16 -18.32 -0.12
CA GLU A 80 7.06 -19.73 0.23
C GLU A 80 5.61 -20.17 0.51
N GLU A 81 4.84 -19.34 1.20
CA GLU A 81 3.41 -19.59 1.41
C GLU A 81 2.67 -19.71 0.07
N LEU A 82 2.94 -18.79 -0.86
CA LEU A 82 2.36 -18.82 -2.21
C LEU A 82 2.78 -20.05 -3.00
N LYS A 83 4.06 -20.46 -2.94
CA LYS A 83 4.53 -21.71 -3.54
C LYS A 83 3.78 -22.92 -2.97
N GLY A 84 3.53 -22.93 -1.67
CA GLY A 84 2.75 -23.97 -1.00
C GLY A 84 1.31 -24.04 -1.50
N ILE A 85 0.67 -22.91 -1.72
CA ILE A 85 -0.69 -22.81 -2.27
C ILE A 85 -0.72 -23.27 -3.74
N LEU A 86 0.24 -22.82 -4.55
CA LEU A 86 0.37 -23.21 -5.96
C LEU A 86 0.63 -24.71 -6.13
N LYS A 87 1.45 -25.30 -5.25
CA LYS A 87 1.73 -26.74 -5.26
C LYS A 87 0.49 -27.58 -4.92
N ARG A 88 -0.39 -27.07 -4.07
CA ARG A 88 -1.66 -27.74 -3.70
C ARG A 88 -2.76 -27.54 -4.74
N ASN A 89 -2.62 -26.57 -5.64
CA ASN A 89 -3.60 -26.25 -6.66
C ASN A 89 -2.94 -26.17 -8.06
N PRO A 90 -2.71 -27.31 -8.72
CA PRO A 90 -2.02 -27.35 -10.03
C PRO A 90 -2.78 -26.64 -11.17
N TYR A 91 -4.03 -26.24 -10.94
CA TYR A 91 -4.82 -25.44 -11.90
C TYR A 91 -4.52 -23.91 -11.81
N LEU A 92 -3.72 -23.47 -10.85
CA LEU A 92 -3.33 -22.07 -10.70
C LEU A 92 -2.02 -21.80 -11.44
N SER A 93 -2.04 -21.87 -12.77
CA SER A 93 -0.97 -21.30 -13.61
C SER A 93 -0.98 -19.76 -13.63
N ALA A 94 -1.68 -19.16 -12.69
CA ALA A 94 -1.80 -17.73 -12.57
C ALA A 94 -0.48 -17.08 -12.15
N HIS A 95 -0.11 -16.02 -12.82
CA HIS A 95 1.05 -15.22 -12.46
C HIS A 95 0.84 -14.53 -11.12
N VAL A 96 1.70 -14.83 -10.14
CA VAL A 96 1.74 -14.10 -8.88
C VAL A 96 2.43 -12.77 -9.11
N VAL A 97 1.68 -11.68 -9.04
CA VAL A 97 2.18 -10.32 -9.20
C VAL A 97 2.25 -9.64 -7.85
N ILE A 98 3.41 -9.05 -7.53
CA ILE A 98 3.60 -8.28 -6.30
C ILE A 98 3.68 -6.80 -6.67
N GLY A 99 2.97 -5.98 -5.87
CA GLY A 99 2.96 -4.53 -6.06
C GLY A 99 1.65 -4.00 -6.64
N TYR A 100 0.79 -4.84 -7.16
CA TYR A 100 -0.55 -4.41 -7.58
C TYR A 100 -1.38 -4.01 -6.36
N GLN A 101 -1.96 -2.83 -6.44
CA GLN A 101 -2.76 -2.24 -5.37
C GLN A 101 -4.22 -2.07 -5.81
N ASP A 102 -4.46 -1.92 -7.09
CA ASP A 102 -5.80 -1.81 -7.65
C ASP A 102 -6.35 -3.20 -8.01
N PHE A 103 -7.62 -3.44 -7.67
CA PHE A 103 -8.30 -4.69 -8.02
C PHE A 103 -8.44 -4.85 -9.55
N GLY A 104 -8.58 -3.73 -10.28
CA GLY A 104 -8.62 -3.72 -11.74
C GLY A 104 -7.41 -4.39 -12.38
N ASP A 105 -6.23 -4.29 -11.76
CA ASP A 105 -5.02 -4.95 -12.26
C ASP A 105 -5.14 -6.47 -12.28
N PHE A 106 -6.01 -7.05 -11.44
CA PHE A 106 -6.25 -8.50 -11.35
C PHE A 106 -7.34 -8.99 -12.30
N THR A 107 -8.20 -8.09 -12.79
CA THR A 107 -9.32 -8.46 -13.67
C THR A 107 -8.90 -8.59 -15.13
N CYS A 108 -7.81 -7.94 -15.54
CA CYS A 108 -7.35 -7.88 -16.94
C CYS A 108 -6.43 -9.03 -17.36
N GLY A 109 -6.16 -10.04 -16.51
CA GLY A 109 -5.19 -11.06 -16.85
C GLY A 109 -5.26 -12.34 -16.03
N GLN A 110 -4.26 -13.20 -16.22
CA GLN A 110 -4.10 -14.47 -15.51
C GLN A 110 -3.36 -14.29 -14.17
N GLN A 111 -3.63 -13.19 -13.46
CA GLN A 111 -2.98 -12.92 -12.17
C GLN A 111 -3.67 -13.69 -11.05
N PHE A 112 -2.86 -14.17 -10.11
CA PHE A 112 -3.38 -14.81 -8.91
C PHE A 112 -3.96 -13.75 -7.96
N TYR A 113 -5.27 -13.83 -7.75
CA TYR A 113 -5.98 -13.02 -6.76
C TYR A 113 -6.43 -13.89 -5.59
N VAL A 114 -6.07 -13.49 -4.37
CA VAL A 114 -6.61 -14.12 -3.15
C VAL A 114 -7.96 -13.53 -2.88
N ASP A 115 -9.01 -14.28 -3.15
CA ASP A 115 -10.39 -13.84 -2.97
C ASP A 115 -10.69 -13.53 -1.49
N LYS A 116 -10.89 -12.25 -1.21
CA LYS A 116 -11.31 -11.70 0.07
C LYS A 116 -12.70 -11.05 0.01
N THR A 117 -13.43 -11.31 -1.06
CA THR A 117 -14.73 -10.66 -1.30
C THR A 117 -15.82 -11.08 -0.32
N HIS A 118 -15.62 -12.17 0.43
CA HIS A 118 -16.47 -12.51 1.59
C HIS A 118 -16.59 -11.36 2.59
N PHE A 119 -15.57 -10.49 2.68
CA PHE A 119 -15.64 -9.27 3.49
C PHE A 119 -16.83 -8.38 3.09
N ILE A 120 -17.09 -8.23 1.79
CA ILE A 120 -18.20 -7.42 1.28
C ILE A 120 -19.54 -8.02 1.75
N THR A 121 -19.69 -9.33 1.61
CA THR A 121 -20.90 -10.06 2.03
C THR A 121 -21.15 -9.93 3.54
N GLU A 122 -20.12 -10.09 4.35
CA GLU A 122 -20.20 -9.92 5.80
C GLU A 122 -20.54 -8.47 6.16
N TRP A 123 -19.87 -7.50 5.53
CA TRP A 123 -20.10 -6.08 5.78
C TRP A 123 -21.54 -5.63 5.45
N ILE A 124 -22.07 -6.10 4.32
CA ILE A 124 -23.48 -5.86 3.94
C ILE A 124 -24.44 -6.50 4.96
N ARG A 125 -24.10 -7.70 5.44
CA ARG A 125 -24.94 -8.44 6.41
C ARG A 125 -24.96 -7.75 7.76
N GLU A 126 -23.82 -7.29 8.24
CA GLU A 126 -23.67 -6.61 9.52
C GLU A 126 -24.23 -5.19 9.50
N GLY A 127 -24.25 -4.51 8.36
CA GLY A 127 -24.73 -3.13 8.24
C GLY A 127 -23.88 -2.12 9.02
N THR A 128 -22.59 -2.41 9.21
CA THR A 128 -21.69 -1.58 10.00
C THR A 128 -21.43 -0.24 9.32
N LYS A 129 -21.67 0.87 10.02
CA LYS A 129 -21.47 2.23 9.48
C LYS A 129 -20.00 2.61 9.36
N ILE A 130 -19.17 2.15 10.28
CA ILE A 130 -17.74 2.45 10.34
C ILE A 130 -16.97 1.15 10.51
N THR A 131 -16.02 0.90 9.64
CA THR A 131 -15.17 -0.29 9.70
C THR A 131 -13.70 0.09 9.63
N LEU A 132 -12.93 -0.35 10.61
CA LEU A 132 -11.48 -0.18 10.65
C LEU A 132 -10.79 -1.50 10.30
N ILE A 133 -10.01 -1.50 9.21
CA ILE A 133 -9.25 -2.67 8.78
C ILE A 133 -7.81 -2.54 9.27
N THR A 134 -7.49 -3.24 10.36
CA THR A 134 -6.16 -3.31 10.96
C THR A 134 -5.47 -4.59 10.53
N ARG A 135 -4.51 -4.49 9.63
CA ARG A 135 -3.66 -5.62 9.20
C ARG A 135 -2.24 -5.11 8.96
N PRO A 136 -1.22 -5.93 9.10
CA PRO A 136 0.15 -5.57 8.76
C PRO A 136 0.29 -5.03 7.33
N ARG A 137 1.42 -4.42 7.03
CA ARG A 137 1.74 -4.00 5.65
C ARG A 137 1.71 -5.23 4.73
N ARG A 138 1.32 -5.03 3.44
CA ARG A 138 1.29 -6.06 2.38
C ARG A 138 0.24 -7.16 2.55
N PHE A 139 -0.68 -7.04 3.48
CA PHE A 139 -1.83 -7.96 3.62
C PHE A 139 -3.01 -7.63 2.69
N GLY A 140 -2.78 -6.82 1.67
CA GLY A 140 -3.79 -6.51 0.65
C GLY A 140 -4.92 -5.59 1.13
N LYS A 141 -4.67 -4.71 2.13
CA LYS A 141 -5.68 -3.73 2.58
C LYS A 141 -6.10 -2.79 1.46
N THR A 142 -5.13 -2.23 0.74
CA THR A 142 -5.39 -1.30 -0.37
C THR A 142 -6.14 -2.01 -1.50
N THR A 143 -5.73 -3.24 -1.82
CA THR A 143 -6.43 -4.07 -2.82
C THR A 143 -7.85 -4.37 -2.39
N LEU A 144 -8.08 -4.70 -1.11
CA LEU A 144 -9.44 -4.94 -0.59
C LEU A 144 -10.31 -3.68 -0.68
N LEU A 145 -9.77 -2.50 -0.34
CA LEU A 145 -10.50 -1.24 -0.49
C LEU A 145 -10.81 -0.94 -1.96
N SER A 146 -9.88 -1.22 -2.87
CA SER A 146 -10.11 -1.12 -4.31
C SER A 146 -11.18 -2.11 -4.78
N THR A 147 -11.18 -3.34 -4.27
CA THR A 147 -12.21 -4.36 -4.55
C THR A 147 -13.58 -3.86 -4.11
N VAL A 148 -13.70 -3.32 -2.89
CA VAL A 148 -14.96 -2.76 -2.35
C VAL A 148 -15.44 -1.60 -3.22
N ARG A 149 -14.53 -0.68 -3.59
CA ARG A 149 -14.83 0.44 -4.49
C ARG A 149 -15.39 -0.07 -5.81
N MET A 150 -14.69 -0.96 -6.50
CA MET A 150 -15.11 -1.46 -7.81
C MET A 150 -16.40 -2.27 -7.73
N PHE A 151 -16.68 -2.90 -6.59
CA PHE A 151 -17.92 -3.65 -6.42
C PHE A 151 -19.16 -2.74 -6.34
N PHE A 152 -19.09 -1.64 -5.61
CA PHE A 152 -20.25 -0.79 -5.38
C PHE A 152 -20.42 0.33 -6.42
N ASP A 153 -19.31 0.81 -7.00
CA ASP A 153 -19.32 2.00 -7.85
C ASP A 153 -20.03 1.76 -9.18
N PRO A 154 -21.04 2.58 -9.55
CA PRO A 154 -21.80 2.46 -10.79
C PRO A 154 -20.96 2.46 -12.07
N ARG A 155 -19.76 3.03 -12.03
CA ARG A 155 -18.82 3.03 -13.18
C ARG A 155 -18.41 1.62 -13.61
N TYR A 156 -18.56 0.63 -12.75
CA TYR A 156 -18.22 -0.78 -13.02
C TYR A 156 -19.46 -1.67 -13.16
N ALA A 157 -20.68 -1.09 -13.15
CA ALA A 157 -21.94 -1.84 -13.23
C ALA A 157 -22.08 -2.70 -14.50
N GLU A 158 -21.42 -2.29 -15.58
CA GLU A 158 -21.42 -3.01 -16.86
C GLU A 158 -20.37 -4.13 -16.94
N HIS A 159 -19.59 -4.35 -15.86
CA HIS A 159 -18.48 -5.30 -15.80
C HIS A 159 -18.65 -6.37 -14.72
N PRO A 160 -19.76 -7.14 -14.72
CA PRO A 160 -19.97 -8.21 -13.73
C PRO A 160 -18.93 -9.32 -13.81
N GLU A 161 -18.27 -9.50 -14.96
CA GLU A 161 -17.21 -10.49 -15.18
C GLU A 161 -16.00 -10.32 -14.25
N TYR A 162 -15.83 -9.15 -13.63
CA TYR A 162 -14.78 -8.93 -12.66
C TYR A 162 -15.04 -9.67 -11.34
N PHE A 163 -16.30 -9.99 -11.05
CA PHE A 163 -16.73 -10.57 -9.78
C PHE A 163 -17.44 -11.91 -9.90
N ASP A 164 -17.84 -12.34 -11.10
CA ASP A 164 -18.68 -13.51 -11.37
C ASP A 164 -18.10 -14.82 -10.78
N LYS A 165 -16.77 -14.94 -10.70
CA LYS A 165 -16.03 -16.09 -10.17
C LYS A 165 -15.67 -15.96 -8.68
N LEU A 166 -15.98 -14.83 -8.06
CA LEU A 166 -15.62 -14.55 -6.68
C LEU A 166 -16.75 -14.90 -5.71
N ARG A 167 -16.39 -15.07 -4.42
CA ARG A 167 -17.37 -15.48 -3.40
C ARG A 167 -18.51 -14.52 -3.21
N VAL A 168 -18.29 -13.22 -3.36
CA VAL A 168 -19.34 -12.20 -3.24
C VAL A 168 -20.47 -12.43 -4.24
N TRP A 169 -20.19 -13.01 -5.40
CA TRP A 169 -21.18 -13.25 -6.43
C TRP A 169 -22.12 -14.41 -6.11
N GLN A 170 -21.75 -15.28 -5.16
CA GLN A 170 -22.57 -16.40 -4.72
C GLN A 170 -23.69 -15.94 -3.77
N ASP A 171 -23.58 -14.76 -3.16
CA ASP A 171 -24.58 -14.18 -2.28
C ASP A 171 -25.51 -13.25 -3.08
N GLU A 172 -26.80 -13.61 -3.17
CA GLU A 172 -27.76 -12.88 -3.98
C GLU A 172 -27.98 -11.43 -3.51
N ARG A 173 -27.98 -11.21 -2.19
CA ARG A 173 -28.11 -9.87 -1.60
C ARG A 173 -26.91 -8.99 -1.97
N SER A 174 -25.72 -9.52 -1.90
CA SER A 174 -24.50 -8.79 -2.31
C SER A 174 -24.55 -8.49 -3.80
N ARG A 175 -24.89 -9.46 -4.63
CA ARG A 175 -25.00 -9.30 -6.08
C ARG A 175 -26.02 -8.22 -6.48
N SER A 176 -27.14 -8.09 -5.76
CA SER A 176 -28.14 -7.05 -6.05
C SER A 176 -27.63 -5.63 -5.73
N MET A 177 -26.57 -5.51 -4.96
CA MET A 177 -25.93 -4.23 -4.62
C MET A 177 -24.73 -3.89 -5.53
N PHE A 178 -24.36 -4.78 -6.45
CA PHE A 178 -23.27 -4.53 -7.38
C PHE A 178 -23.56 -3.31 -8.26
N GLY A 179 -22.60 -2.40 -8.37
CA GLY A 179 -22.70 -1.20 -9.20
C GLY A 179 -23.82 -0.24 -8.80
N SER A 180 -24.36 -0.33 -7.57
CA SER A 180 -25.55 0.43 -7.18
C SER A 180 -25.25 1.71 -6.39
N THR A 181 -24.05 1.87 -5.87
CA THR A 181 -23.75 2.92 -4.89
C THR A 181 -22.47 3.68 -5.26
N PRO A 182 -22.55 5.00 -5.50
CA PRO A 182 -21.36 5.82 -5.73
C PRO A 182 -20.37 5.72 -4.56
N VAL A 183 -19.09 5.55 -4.88
CA VAL A 183 -18.04 5.37 -3.86
C VAL A 183 -17.03 6.51 -3.91
N ILE A 184 -16.92 7.22 -2.80
CA ILE A 184 -15.84 8.19 -2.59
C ILE A 184 -14.63 7.44 -2.04
N SER A 185 -13.54 7.42 -2.80
CA SER A 185 -12.30 6.75 -2.42
C SER A 185 -11.13 7.72 -2.47
N THR A 186 -10.35 7.80 -1.41
CA THR A 186 -9.16 8.64 -1.34
C THR A 186 -7.99 7.92 -0.69
N SER A 187 -6.79 8.31 -1.05
CA SER A 187 -5.55 7.77 -0.48
C SER A 187 -4.60 8.90 -0.14
N PHE A 188 -4.10 8.90 1.09
CA PHE A 188 -3.07 9.84 1.54
C PHE A 188 -1.64 9.37 1.24
N GLY A 189 -1.48 8.23 0.53
CA GLY A 189 -0.18 7.67 0.20
C GLY A 189 0.73 8.59 -0.61
N SER A 190 0.14 9.38 -1.51
CA SER A 190 0.81 10.37 -2.36
C SER A 190 0.91 11.78 -1.74
N CYS A 191 0.32 11.99 -0.55
CA CYS A 191 0.33 13.30 0.12
C CYS A 191 1.59 13.57 0.94
N LYS A 192 2.61 12.74 0.83
CA LYS A 192 3.90 12.92 1.51
C LYS A 192 4.73 13.95 0.77
N GLY A 193 4.87 15.13 1.34
CA GLY A 193 5.78 16.17 0.88
C GLY A 193 6.96 16.35 1.83
N ILE A 194 8.03 16.96 1.34
CA ILE A 194 9.19 17.36 2.16
C ILE A 194 8.79 18.52 3.10
N ASP A 195 7.82 19.33 2.66
CA ASP A 195 7.30 20.45 3.41
C ASP A 195 5.76 20.48 3.42
N TYR A 196 5.21 21.41 4.20
CA TYR A 196 3.77 21.62 4.32
C TYR A 196 3.11 21.93 2.97
N LYS A 197 3.75 22.79 2.16
CA LYS A 197 3.18 23.21 0.86
C LYS A 197 3.07 22.04 -0.13
N GLN A 198 4.06 21.17 -0.16
CA GLN A 198 4.03 19.96 -0.99
C GLN A 198 2.98 18.97 -0.50
N SER A 199 2.86 18.79 0.81
CA SER A 199 1.85 17.89 1.40
C SER A 199 0.43 18.38 1.06
N ILE A 200 0.17 19.67 1.17
CA ILE A 200 -1.12 20.26 0.79
C ILE A 200 -1.39 20.11 -0.72
N ARG A 201 -0.41 20.37 -1.58
CA ARG A 201 -0.58 20.13 -3.03
C ARG A 201 -0.94 18.69 -3.33
N GLY A 202 -0.30 17.74 -2.65
CA GLY A 202 -0.63 16.31 -2.76
C GLY A 202 -2.08 16.01 -2.36
N MET A 203 -2.55 16.60 -1.26
CA MET A 203 -3.95 16.49 -0.81
C MET A 203 -4.92 17.07 -1.82
N MET A 204 -4.64 18.28 -2.33
CA MET A 204 -5.49 18.93 -3.32
C MET A 204 -5.56 18.12 -4.63
N GLY A 205 -4.43 17.55 -5.07
CA GLY A 205 -4.42 16.63 -6.22
C GLY A 205 -5.31 15.40 -6.01
N GLN A 206 -5.30 14.83 -4.80
CA GLN A 206 -6.20 13.71 -4.46
C GLN A 206 -7.68 14.14 -4.47
N LEU A 207 -7.99 15.29 -3.90
CA LEU A 207 -9.34 15.85 -3.96
C LEU A 207 -9.77 16.09 -5.41
N GLY A 208 -8.93 16.72 -6.23
CA GLY A 208 -9.23 16.95 -7.64
C GLY A 208 -9.52 15.64 -8.39
N THR A 209 -8.72 14.60 -8.17
CA THR A 209 -8.96 13.27 -8.75
C THR A 209 -10.30 12.69 -8.27
N MET A 210 -10.60 12.81 -6.99
CA MET A 210 -11.86 12.33 -6.40
C MET A 210 -13.07 13.04 -7.04
N TYR A 211 -13.02 14.36 -7.16
CA TYR A 211 -14.08 15.15 -7.84
C TYR A 211 -14.20 14.76 -9.32
N GLY A 212 -13.09 14.57 -10.02
CA GLY A 212 -13.10 14.11 -11.41
C GLY A 212 -13.81 12.77 -11.62
N HIS A 213 -13.72 11.86 -10.66
CA HIS A 213 -14.44 10.58 -10.70
C HIS A 213 -15.98 10.73 -10.57
N HIS A 214 -16.45 11.87 -10.08
CA HIS A 214 -17.87 12.15 -9.86
C HIS A 214 -18.39 13.31 -10.72
N GLU A 215 -17.77 13.55 -11.87
CA GLU A 215 -18.12 14.63 -12.81
C GLU A 215 -19.59 14.60 -13.26
N TYR A 216 -20.18 13.41 -13.33
CA TYR A 216 -21.59 13.23 -13.63
C TYR A 216 -22.55 13.98 -12.70
N LEU A 217 -22.08 14.39 -11.51
CA LEU A 217 -22.87 15.20 -10.59
C LEU A 217 -23.15 16.61 -11.13
N LEU A 218 -22.30 17.14 -12.03
CA LEU A 218 -22.50 18.44 -12.65
C LEU A 218 -23.79 18.52 -13.48
N ASP A 219 -24.25 17.38 -13.98
CA ASP A 219 -25.52 17.27 -14.74
C ASP A 219 -26.73 17.14 -13.81
N SER A 220 -26.51 17.04 -12.49
CA SER A 220 -27.58 16.88 -11.52
C SER A 220 -28.39 18.16 -11.37
N PRO A 221 -29.72 18.10 -11.47
CA PRO A 221 -30.60 19.25 -11.22
C PRO A 221 -30.66 19.67 -9.73
N ARG A 222 -30.06 18.88 -8.85
CA ARG A 222 -29.99 19.17 -7.40
C ARG A 222 -28.84 20.11 -7.03
N LEU A 223 -27.85 20.28 -7.92
CA LEU A 223 -26.72 21.17 -7.70
C LEU A 223 -27.09 22.58 -8.16
N THR A 224 -26.86 23.57 -7.30
CA THR A 224 -26.96 24.98 -7.67
C THR A 224 -25.75 25.40 -8.51
N ASP A 225 -25.86 26.53 -9.20
CA ASP A 225 -24.73 27.08 -10.00
C ASP A 225 -23.49 27.32 -9.11
N LYS A 226 -23.70 27.73 -7.85
CA LYS A 226 -22.62 27.89 -6.88
C LYS A 226 -21.97 26.58 -6.52
N ASP A 227 -22.75 25.51 -6.37
CA ASP A 227 -22.20 24.17 -6.08
C ASP A 227 -21.38 23.66 -7.26
N LYS A 228 -21.85 23.88 -8.48
CA LYS A 228 -21.12 23.52 -9.72
C LYS A 228 -19.83 24.31 -9.85
N GLU A 229 -19.84 25.59 -9.58
CA GLU A 229 -18.64 26.41 -9.58
C GLU A 229 -17.62 25.95 -8.51
N LEU A 230 -18.08 25.65 -7.30
CA LEU A 230 -17.24 25.11 -6.23
C LEU A 230 -16.67 23.73 -6.60
N PHE A 231 -17.49 22.89 -7.23
CA PHE A 231 -17.07 21.57 -7.73
C PHE A 231 -15.91 21.71 -8.72
N GLU A 232 -16.06 22.56 -9.72
CA GLU A 232 -15.03 22.81 -10.73
C GLU A 232 -13.76 23.42 -10.11
N LYS A 233 -13.90 24.43 -9.26
CA LYS A 233 -12.75 25.00 -8.53
C LYS A 233 -11.99 23.94 -7.74
N THR A 234 -12.70 23.05 -7.03
CA THR A 234 -12.09 21.97 -6.24
C THR A 234 -11.41 20.96 -7.14
N ARG A 235 -12.06 20.55 -8.24
CA ARG A 235 -11.52 19.62 -9.23
C ARG A 235 -10.17 20.09 -9.78
N TRP A 236 -10.04 21.37 -10.04
CA TRP A 236 -8.81 21.97 -10.57
C TRP A 236 -7.83 22.44 -9.50
N GLY A 237 -8.12 22.19 -8.23
CA GLY A 237 -7.26 22.59 -7.11
C GLY A 237 -7.21 24.09 -6.87
N LEU A 238 -8.18 24.85 -7.36
CA LEU A 238 -8.20 26.31 -7.29
C LEU A 238 -8.70 26.86 -5.95
N VAL A 239 -9.40 26.05 -5.16
CA VAL A 239 -9.95 26.45 -3.85
C VAL A 239 -8.86 26.83 -2.84
N TYR A 240 -7.65 26.33 -3.00
CA TYR A 240 -6.55 26.59 -2.07
C TYR A 240 -6.02 28.04 -2.14
N HIS A 241 -6.19 28.72 -3.27
CA HIS A 241 -5.67 30.09 -3.44
C HIS A 241 -6.46 31.16 -2.67
N GLU A 242 -7.73 30.91 -2.35
CA GLU A 242 -8.60 31.92 -1.71
C GLU A 242 -8.65 31.81 -0.17
N THR A 243 -8.27 30.65 0.42
CA THR A 243 -8.44 30.38 1.87
C THR A 243 -7.16 30.37 2.67
N CYS A 244 -6.00 30.48 2.09
CA CYS A 244 -4.70 30.39 2.79
C CYS A 244 -3.98 31.73 2.98
N TYR A 245 -4.72 32.82 3.09
CA TYR A 245 -4.21 34.10 3.62
C TYR A 245 -4.90 34.39 4.95
N ILE A 246 -4.69 33.53 5.96
CA ILE A 246 -4.87 33.88 7.37
C ILE A 246 -3.64 33.41 8.13
#